data_b4b6a20a67767fb744a13c0dbc70c3b9
#
_entry.id   b4b6a20a67767fb744a13c0dbc70c3b9
#
_cell.length_a   1.000
_cell.length_b   1.000
_cell.length_c   1.000
_cell.angle_alpha   90.00
_cell.angle_beta   90.00
_cell.angle_gamma   90.00
#
_symmetry.space_group_name_H-M   'P 1'
#
loop_
_entity.id
_entity.type
_entity.pdbx_description
1 polymer ?
#
loop_
_entity_poly.entity_id
_entity_poly.type
_entity_poly.pdbx_seq_one_letter_code
_entity_poly.pdbx_strand_id
1 'polypeptide(L)'
;MQRPYVISCHCGAIRVEVDAELENLVECNCSTCRRSGFLHWKVPNKAVRLLTEKRKLSTYIWRSIDGHHFCPTCGTAMFRTGYPGDRVSINARCLEGVDVFTLKIRRYDGRNDMPPGPLP
;
A
#
# COMPACT_ATOMS: atom_id res chain seq x y z
N MET A 1 -11.56 8.44 -14.28
CA MET A 1 -11.15 9.02 -13.01
C MET A 1 -9.90 9.82 -13.21
N GLN A 2 -9.77 10.88 -12.44
CA GLN A 2 -8.68 11.82 -12.65
C GLN A 2 -7.69 11.79 -11.51
N ARG A 3 -6.40 11.83 -11.85
CA ARG A 3 -5.33 12.08 -10.90
C ARG A 3 -5.31 13.56 -10.52
N PRO A 4 -4.81 13.89 -9.30
CA PRO A 4 -4.27 12.92 -8.33
C PRO A 4 -5.38 12.14 -7.64
N TYR A 5 -5.02 10.93 -7.21
CA TYR A 5 -5.90 10.11 -6.41
C TYR A 5 -5.66 10.37 -4.94
N VAL A 6 -6.63 10.01 -4.10
CA VAL A 6 -6.48 10.06 -2.64
C VAL A 6 -6.83 8.70 -2.07
N ILE A 7 -5.98 8.21 -1.17
CA ILE A 7 -6.33 7.08 -0.32
C ILE A 7 -6.59 7.58 1.09
N SER A 8 -7.50 6.92 1.79
CA SER A 8 -7.81 7.24 3.18
C SER A 8 -8.06 5.96 3.97
N CYS A 9 -7.76 6.00 5.27
CA CYS A 9 -8.10 4.92 6.17
C CYS A 9 -9.59 4.96 6.52
N HIS A 10 -10.08 3.88 7.11
CA HIS A 10 -11.51 3.76 7.39
C HIS A 10 -12.04 4.89 8.30
N CYS A 11 -11.28 5.28 9.32
CA CYS A 11 -11.70 6.35 10.23
C CYS A 11 -11.41 7.76 9.69
N GLY A 12 -10.67 7.88 8.58
CA GLY A 12 -10.36 9.17 7.96
C GLY A 12 -9.18 9.92 8.57
N ALA A 13 -8.52 9.38 9.60
CA ALA A 13 -7.41 10.08 10.26
C ALA A 13 -6.17 10.19 9.37
N ILE A 14 -5.99 9.26 8.44
CA ILE A 14 -4.84 9.22 7.54
C ILE A 14 -5.32 9.39 6.11
N ARG A 15 -4.77 10.37 5.40
CA ARG A 15 -5.06 10.60 3.98
C ARG A 15 -3.77 10.86 3.24
N VAL A 16 -3.66 10.26 2.06
CA VAL A 16 -2.46 10.33 1.23
C VAL A 16 -2.87 10.64 -0.21
N GLU A 17 -2.19 11.59 -0.82
CA GLU A 17 -2.39 11.93 -2.23
C GLU A 17 -1.37 11.18 -3.08
N VAL A 18 -1.83 10.60 -4.18
CA VAL A 18 -0.98 9.85 -5.10
C VAL A 18 -1.19 10.35 -6.52
N ASP A 19 -0.16 10.95 -7.08
CA ASP A 19 -0.20 11.48 -8.45
C ASP A 19 0.53 10.55 -9.41
N ALA A 20 -0.12 9.45 -9.76
CA ALA A 20 0.39 8.43 -10.66
C ALA A 20 -0.76 7.78 -11.42
N GLU A 21 -0.43 7.08 -12.52
CA GLU A 21 -1.41 6.26 -13.22
C GLU A 21 -1.87 5.11 -12.34
N LEU A 22 -3.17 4.87 -12.33
CA LEU A 22 -3.76 3.74 -11.60
C LEU A 22 -3.69 2.50 -12.47
N GLU A 23 -2.60 1.75 -12.35
CA GLU A 23 -2.31 0.60 -13.21
C GLU A 23 -1.43 -0.40 -12.46
N ASN A 24 -1.30 -1.59 -13.04
CA ASN A 24 -0.41 -2.65 -12.54
C ASN A 24 -0.69 -3.04 -11.09
N LEU A 25 -1.96 -3.15 -10.73
CA LEU A 25 -2.37 -3.55 -9.40
C LEU A 25 -2.09 -5.04 -9.19
N VAL A 26 -1.57 -5.38 -8.02
CA VAL A 26 -1.17 -6.75 -7.69
C VAL A 26 -1.75 -7.18 -6.35
N GLU A 27 -2.47 -8.32 -6.38
CA GLU A 27 -2.91 -9.01 -5.18
C GLU A 27 -1.92 -10.12 -4.88
N CYS A 28 -1.36 -10.12 -3.68
CA CYS A 28 -0.35 -11.08 -3.24
C CYS A 28 -0.92 -11.94 -2.11
N ASN A 29 -0.54 -13.22 -2.09
CA ASN A 29 -0.99 -14.16 -1.06
C ASN A 29 0.09 -14.49 -0.02
N CYS A 30 1.14 -13.68 0.10
CA CYS A 30 2.13 -13.88 1.13
C CYS A 30 1.53 -13.69 2.53
N SER A 31 2.30 -14.02 3.57
CA SER A 31 1.77 -14.06 4.93
C SER A 31 1.20 -12.71 5.40
N THR A 32 1.80 -11.60 5.02
CA THR A 32 1.30 -10.28 5.40
C THR A 32 0.17 -9.80 4.50
N CYS A 33 0.31 -10.00 3.18
CA CYS A 33 -0.67 -9.48 2.24
C CYS A 33 -2.02 -10.17 2.36
N ARG A 34 -2.04 -11.50 2.55
CA ARG A 34 -3.31 -12.21 2.69
C ARG A 34 -4.03 -11.86 3.99
N ARG A 35 -3.28 -11.49 5.05
CA ARG A 35 -3.88 -11.11 6.33
C ARG A 35 -4.35 -9.65 6.35
N SER A 36 -3.57 -8.76 5.74
CA SER A 36 -3.91 -7.34 5.69
C SER A 36 -4.90 -6.98 4.60
N GLY A 37 -5.08 -7.84 3.60
CA GLY A 37 -5.89 -7.53 2.43
C GLY A 37 -5.28 -6.45 1.54
N PHE A 38 -3.97 -6.29 1.58
CA PHE A 38 -3.26 -5.23 0.87
C PHE A 38 -3.30 -5.46 -0.65
N LEU A 39 -3.74 -4.46 -1.39
CA LEU A 39 -3.72 -4.46 -2.84
C LEU A 39 -2.63 -3.51 -3.32
N HIS A 40 -1.57 -4.07 -3.90
CA HIS A 40 -0.38 -3.31 -4.24
C HIS A 40 -0.57 -2.43 -5.45
N TRP A 41 -0.23 -1.17 -5.28
CA TRP A 41 -0.11 -0.20 -6.35
C TRP A 41 1.22 0.52 -6.16
N LYS A 42 2.26 0.07 -6.88
CA LYS A 42 3.60 0.62 -6.74
C LYS A 42 3.75 1.87 -7.59
N VAL A 43 4.20 2.93 -6.95
CA VAL A 43 4.36 4.24 -7.57
C VAL A 43 5.72 4.83 -7.16
N PRO A 44 6.25 5.81 -7.92
CA PRO A 44 7.46 6.50 -7.49
C PRO A 44 7.21 7.23 -6.16
N ASN A 45 8.22 7.26 -5.30
CA ASN A 45 8.12 7.94 -4.01
C ASN A 45 7.72 9.42 -4.19
N LYS A 46 8.23 10.09 -5.21
CA LYS A 46 7.91 11.50 -5.51
C LYS A 46 6.45 11.74 -5.84
N ALA A 47 5.70 10.70 -6.20
CA ALA A 47 4.27 10.81 -6.52
C ALA A 47 3.37 10.84 -5.28
N VAL A 48 3.93 10.59 -4.10
CA VAL A 48 3.17 10.39 -2.87
C VAL A 48 3.32 11.60 -1.96
N ARG A 49 2.19 12.12 -1.48
CA ARG A 49 2.18 13.23 -0.53
C ARG A 49 1.23 12.92 0.61
N LEU A 50 1.78 12.84 1.82
CA LEU A 50 0.98 12.63 3.03
C LEU A 50 0.22 13.93 3.35
N LEU A 51 -1.10 13.85 3.42
CA LEU A 51 -1.97 15.01 3.69
C LEU A 51 -2.23 15.22 5.17
N THR A 52 -1.92 14.22 6.00
CA THR A 52 -2.10 14.26 7.45
C THR A 52 -0.75 14.18 8.15
N GLU A 53 -0.72 14.35 9.45
CA GLU A 53 0.55 14.35 10.19
C GLU A 53 1.18 12.97 10.21
N LYS A 54 2.47 12.89 9.88
CA LYS A 54 3.23 11.64 9.86
C LYS A 54 3.20 10.91 11.20
N ARG A 55 3.20 11.63 12.31
CA ARG A 55 3.18 11.04 13.66
C ARG A 55 1.90 10.24 13.95
N LYS A 56 0.86 10.40 13.13
CA LYS A 56 -0.39 9.65 13.27
C LYS A 56 -0.32 8.25 12.65
N LEU A 57 0.78 7.93 11.98
CA LEU A 57 0.99 6.62 11.40
C LEU A 57 1.71 5.70 12.38
N SER A 58 1.27 4.44 12.43
CA SER A 58 2.04 3.38 13.07
C SER A 58 2.76 2.57 12.00
N THR A 59 3.83 1.88 12.40
CA THR A 59 4.68 1.16 11.46
C THR A 59 5.02 -0.21 12.02
N TYR A 60 4.86 -1.23 11.17
CA TYR A 60 5.29 -2.58 11.43
C TYR A 60 6.45 -2.91 10.49
N ILE A 61 7.53 -3.45 11.02
CA ILE A 61 8.72 -3.81 10.25
C ILE A 61 8.70 -5.32 10.02
N TRP A 62 8.76 -5.72 8.76
CA TRP A 62 8.80 -7.13 8.40
C TRP A 62 9.68 -7.32 7.18
N ARG A 63 10.68 -8.19 7.32
CA ARG A 63 11.62 -8.51 6.25
C ARG A 63 12.43 -7.28 5.83
N SER A 64 12.71 -7.13 4.51
CA SER A 64 13.43 -5.97 3.98
C SER A 64 12.50 -4.77 3.75
N ILE A 65 11.20 -4.96 3.90
CA ILE A 65 10.25 -3.86 3.81
C ILE A 65 10.14 -3.23 5.19
N ASP A 66 10.81 -2.11 5.37
CA ASP A 66 10.99 -1.49 6.66
C ASP A 66 9.83 -0.61 7.12
N GLY A 67 8.82 -0.43 6.28
CA GLY A 67 7.71 0.41 6.63
C GLY A 67 6.37 -0.13 6.15
N HIS A 68 5.72 -0.95 6.98
CA HIS A 68 4.30 -1.31 6.78
C HIS A 68 3.48 -0.31 7.59
N HIS A 69 3.09 0.80 6.95
CA HIS A 69 2.45 1.92 7.62
C HIS A 69 0.93 1.74 7.66
N PHE A 70 0.35 1.96 8.83
CA PHE A 70 -1.09 1.78 9.03
C PHE A 70 -1.64 2.79 10.03
N CYS A 71 -2.95 2.99 10.01
CA CYS A 71 -3.61 3.86 10.96
C CYS A 71 -3.70 3.17 12.33
N PRO A 72 -3.18 3.77 13.41
CA PRO A 72 -3.23 3.14 14.72
C PRO A 72 -4.64 3.12 15.31
N THR A 73 -5.54 3.96 14.81
CA THR A 73 -6.91 4.04 15.33
C THR A 73 -7.80 2.98 14.74
N CYS A 74 -7.81 2.82 13.41
CA CYS A 74 -8.69 1.84 12.76
C CYS A 74 -7.96 0.63 12.20
N GLY A 75 -6.62 0.61 12.21
CA GLY A 75 -5.82 -0.52 11.78
C GLY A 75 -5.66 -0.69 10.28
N THR A 76 -6.21 0.21 9.48
CA THR A 76 -6.15 0.09 8.03
C THR A 76 -4.72 0.25 7.52
N ALA A 77 -4.24 -0.73 6.75
CA ALA A 77 -2.94 -0.65 6.08
C ALA A 77 -3.00 0.39 4.96
N MET A 78 -2.06 1.32 4.95
CA MET A 78 -2.09 2.46 4.04
C MET A 78 -1.08 2.36 2.93
N PHE A 79 0.21 2.26 3.26
CA PHE A 79 1.26 2.14 2.27
C PHE A 79 2.49 1.51 2.87
N ARG A 80 3.39 1.06 1.99
CA ARG A 80 4.64 0.39 2.41
C ARG A 80 5.83 1.05 1.73
N THR A 81 6.88 1.27 2.51
CA THR A 81 8.15 1.86 2.05
C THR A 81 9.27 0.83 2.15
N GLY A 82 10.43 1.13 1.58
CA GLY A 82 11.60 0.25 1.62
C GLY A 82 11.80 -0.59 0.37
N TYR A 83 11.02 -0.36 -0.67
CA TYR A 83 11.19 -1.07 -1.95
C TYR A 83 12.37 -0.50 -2.74
N PRO A 84 13.09 -1.35 -3.50
CA PRO A 84 14.13 -0.85 -4.40
C PRO A 84 13.57 0.08 -5.48
N GLY A 85 14.41 0.98 -5.98
CA GLY A 85 14.01 1.90 -7.05
C GLY A 85 13.22 3.10 -6.58
N ASP A 86 13.32 3.46 -5.31
CA ASP A 86 12.66 4.64 -4.73
C ASP A 86 11.16 4.62 -4.98
N ARG A 87 10.53 3.48 -4.72
CA ARG A 87 9.10 3.28 -4.91
C ARG A 87 8.39 3.04 -3.60
N VAL A 88 7.10 3.37 -3.60
CA VAL A 88 6.17 3.14 -2.50
C VAL A 88 5.07 2.24 -3.00
N SER A 89 4.64 1.27 -2.21
CA SER A 89 3.46 0.47 -2.53
C SER A 89 2.25 1.03 -1.78
N ILE A 90 1.28 1.47 -2.54
CA ILE A 90 0.04 2.06 -2.02
C ILE A 90 -1.01 0.95 -1.89
N ASN A 91 -1.80 0.98 -0.82
CA ASN A 91 -2.94 0.09 -0.71
C ASN A 91 -4.10 0.64 -1.53
N ALA A 92 -4.27 0.11 -2.74
CA ALA A 92 -5.32 0.59 -3.64
C ALA A 92 -6.73 0.33 -3.14
N ARG A 93 -6.91 -0.55 -2.14
CA ARG A 93 -8.24 -0.73 -1.53
C ARG A 93 -8.72 0.50 -0.79
N CYS A 94 -7.81 1.41 -0.45
CA CYS A 94 -8.14 2.64 0.27
C CYS A 94 -8.48 3.81 -0.65
N LEU A 95 -8.52 3.63 -1.95
CA LEU A 95 -8.83 4.68 -2.90
C LEU A 95 -10.22 5.26 -2.65
N GLU A 96 -10.28 6.58 -2.51
CA GLU A 96 -11.55 7.29 -2.42
C GLU A 96 -12.21 7.34 -3.81
N GLY A 97 -13.50 7.06 -3.85
CA GLY A 97 -14.28 7.19 -5.08
C GLY A 97 -14.00 6.13 -6.13
N VAL A 98 -13.30 5.06 -5.80
CA VAL A 98 -12.98 3.97 -6.74
C VAL A 98 -13.48 2.65 -6.18
N ASP A 99 -14.28 1.94 -6.98
CA ASP A 99 -14.68 0.58 -6.67
C ASP A 99 -13.60 -0.37 -7.20
N VAL A 100 -12.86 -1.02 -6.28
CA VAL A 100 -11.76 -1.91 -6.66
C VAL A 100 -12.24 -3.10 -7.49
N PHE A 101 -13.53 -3.47 -7.42
CA PHE A 101 -14.08 -4.55 -8.24
C PHE A 101 -14.11 -4.22 -9.73
N THR A 102 -13.99 -2.94 -10.08
CA THR A 102 -13.94 -2.51 -11.49
C THR A 102 -12.52 -2.47 -12.04
N LEU A 103 -11.52 -2.75 -11.22
CA LEU A 103 -10.11 -2.61 -11.60
C LEU A 103 -9.54 -3.94 -12.07
N LYS A 104 -8.59 -3.85 -13.01
CA LYS A 104 -7.84 -5.01 -13.45
C LYS A 104 -6.75 -5.31 -12.42
N ILE A 105 -6.78 -6.51 -11.86
CA ILE A 105 -5.86 -6.94 -10.80
C ILE A 105 -5.13 -8.19 -11.25
N ARG A 106 -3.80 -8.18 -11.13
CA ARG A 106 -2.95 -9.34 -11.38
C ARG A 106 -2.63 -10.01 -10.04
N ARG A 107 -2.58 -11.32 -10.03
CA ARG A 107 -2.20 -12.09 -8.84
C ARG A 107 -0.74 -12.47 -8.88
N TYR A 108 -0.09 -12.38 -7.71
CA TYR A 108 1.28 -12.84 -7.50
C TYR A 108 1.28 -13.87 -6.38
N ASP A 109 1.82 -15.04 -6.65
CA ASP A 109 1.91 -16.12 -5.67
C ASP A 109 3.15 -15.94 -4.78
N GLY A 110 3.12 -14.94 -3.93
CA GLY A 110 4.22 -14.65 -3.02
C GLY A 110 4.44 -15.73 -1.98
N ARG A 111 3.40 -16.51 -1.68
CA ARG A 111 3.51 -17.63 -0.74
C ARG A 111 4.53 -18.67 -1.22
N ASN A 112 4.52 -18.97 -2.50
CA ASN A 112 5.37 -20.00 -3.09
C ASN A 112 6.59 -19.44 -3.81
N ASP A 113 6.46 -18.26 -4.42
CA ASP A 113 7.49 -17.70 -5.29
C ASP A 113 8.44 -16.72 -4.60
N MET A 114 8.07 -16.24 -3.41
CA MET A 114 8.94 -15.32 -2.66
C MET A 114 10.11 -16.11 -2.08
N PRO A 115 11.35 -15.57 -2.17
CA PRO A 115 12.52 -16.27 -1.62
C PRO A 115 12.34 -16.59 -0.13
N PRO A 116 12.77 -17.80 0.31
CA PRO A 116 12.70 -18.14 1.74
C PRO A 116 13.77 -17.43 2.55
N GLY A 117 13.64 -17.56 3.84
CA GLY A 117 14.67 -17.13 4.79
C GLY A 117 14.40 -15.79 5.42
N PRO A 118 15.28 -15.41 6.35
CA PRO A 118 15.17 -14.13 7.01
C PRO A 118 15.43 -13.04 6.00
N LEU A 119 14.68 -11.98 6.11
CA LEU A 119 14.90 -10.86 5.25
C LEU A 119 15.81 -9.87 5.91
N PRO A 120 16.63 -9.21 5.12
CA PRO A 120 17.51 -8.20 5.69
C PRO A 120 16.74 -7.08 6.32
#